data_ee3c1f79d7cbb395b0dafcb8eba89f63
#
_entry.id   ee3c1f79d7cbb395b0dafcb8eba89f63
#
_cell.length_a   1.000
_cell.length_b   1.000
_cell.length_c   1.000
_cell.angle_alpha   90.00
_cell.angle_beta   90.00
_cell.angle_gamma   90.00
#
_symmetry.space_group_name_H-M   'P 1'
#
loop_
_entity.id
_entity.type
_entity.pdbx_description
1 polymer ?
#
loop_
_entity_poly.entity_id
_entity_poly.type
_entity_poly.pdbx_seq_one_letter_code
_entity_poly.pdbx_strand_id
1 'polypeptide(L)'
;MRRSGALRIFFMTSSAPHSPPTLSPDLQLGEPMTDTMHAEFVALLDAAASAPNETLVAALDAWAAHTKQHFAQEESWMEAMNFGPRHCHAGQHRHVLNVVGEVRRQIVDEGRFDTGRQLVDELREWFAWHVKTMDSLMVESLRECGIAQFADHVAHQVARQADQAV
;
A
#
# COMPACT_ATOMS: atom_id res chain seq x y z
N MET A 1 -22.30 -38.80 42.24
CA MET A 1 -21.58 -38.97 40.94
C MET A 1 -21.87 -37.78 40.07
N ARG A 2 -20.93 -36.84 39.98
CA ARG A 2 -21.05 -35.65 39.12
C ARG A 2 -20.07 -35.83 37.95
N ARG A 3 -20.59 -35.93 36.72
CA ARG A 3 -19.77 -36.00 35.50
C ARG A 3 -19.48 -34.57 35.02
N SER A 4 -18.21 -34.18 35.14
CA SER A 4 -17.70 -32.93 34.60
C SER A 4 -17.45 -33.10 33.10
N GLY A 5 -18.24 -32.41 32.27
CA GLY A 5 -18.04 -32.35 30.80
C GLY A 5 -17.08 -31.19 30.47
N ALA A 6 -15.85 -31.52 30.12
CA ALA A 6 -14.90 -30.55 29.63
C ALA A 6 -15.24 -30.17 28.17
N LEU A 7 -15.64 -28.91 27.96
CA LEU A 7 -15.84 -28.33 26.64
C LEU A 7 -14.46 -28.06 26.02
N ARG A 8 -14.06 -28.90 25.06
CA ARG A 8 -12.87 -28.66 24.23
C ARG A 8 -13.21 -27.62 23.16
N ILE A 9 -12.74 -26.41 23.36
CA ILE A 9 -12.74 -25.38 22.33
C ILE A 9 -11.63 -25.74 21.32
N PHE A 10 -12.03 -26.19 20.14
CA PHE A 10 -11.14 -26.39 19.00
C PHE A 10 -10.86 -25.02 18.38
N PHE A 11 -9.69 -24.44 18.67
CA PHE A 11 -9.15 -23.36 17.87
C PHE A 11 -8.69 -23.96 16.52
N MET A 12 -9.54 -23.85 15.51
CA MET A 12 -9.12 -24.06 14.13
C MET A 12 -8.36 -22.82 13.66
N THR A 13 -7.04 -22.82 13.84
CA THR A 13 -6.16 -21.92 13.12
C THR A 13 -6.01 -22.45 11.69
N SER A 14 -6.92 -22.05 10.82
CA SER A 14 -6.78 -22.28 9.38
C SER A 14 -5.88 -21.19 8.81
N SER A 15 -4.57 -21.36 8.98
CA SER A 15 -3.58 -20.61 8.21
C SER A 15 -3.42 -21.30 6.86
N ALA A 16 -4.27 -20.97 5.91
CA ALA A 16 -3.98 -21.28 4.51
C ALA A 16 -2.69 -20.51 4.13
N PRO A 17 -1.73 -21.14 3.42
CA PRO A 17 -0.58 -20.41 2.91
C PRO A 17 -1.09 -19.35 1.92
N HIS A 18 -1.04 -18.08 2.32
CA HIS A 18 -1.28 -16.98 1.40
C HIS A 18 -0.09 -16.96 0.44
N SER A 19 -0.33 -17.39 -0.79
CA SER A 19 0.61 -17.08 -1.86
C SER A 19 0.79 -15.56 -1.93
N PRO A 20 2.02 -15.06 -2.10
CA PRO A 20 2.22 -13.62 -2.24
C PRO A 20 1.36 -13.09 -3.39
N PRO A 21 0.79 -11.89 -3.25
CA PRO A 21 -0.02 -11.29 -4.31
C PRO A 21 0.82 -11.17 -5.59
N THR A 22 0.24 -11.55 -6.72
CA THR A 22 0.94 -11.56 -8.02
C THR A 22 0.64 -10.27 -8.74
N LEU A 23 1.69 -9.47 -8.98
CA LEU A 23 1.60 -8.26 -9.77
C LEU A 23 1.53 -8.58 -11.27
N SER A 24 0.67 -7.88 -12.00
CA SER A 24 0.59 -7.99 -13.46
C SER A 24 1.93 -7.61 -14.11
N PRO A 25 2.39 -8.35 -15.14
CA PRO A 25 3.69 -8.09 -15.77
C PRO A 25 3.89 -6.67 -16.29
N ASP A 26 2.83 -5.99 -16.69
CA ASP A 26 2.88 -4.60 -17.19
C ASP A 26 3.00 -3.54 -16.08
N LEU A 27 2.89 -3.93 -14.82
CA LEU A 27 3.13 -3.11 -13.64
C LEU A 27 4.43 -3.46 -12.91
N GLN A 28 5.16 -4.48 -13.37
CA GLN A 28 6.44 -4.85 -12.81
C GLN A 28 7.53 -3.91 -13.32
N LEU A 29 8.30 -3.35 -12.41
CA LEU A 29 9.45 -2.50 -12.72
C LEU A 29 10.78 -3.25 -12.58
N GLY A 30 10.75 -4.50 -12.06
CA GLY A 30 11.92 -5.35 -11.87
C GLY A 30 12.85 -4.86 -10.75
N GLU A 31 12.31 -4.07 -9.82
CA GLU A 31 12.91 -3.75 -8.52
C GLU A 31 12.11 -4.49 -7.45
N PRO A 32 12.71 -5.45 -6.71
CA PRO A 32 11.95 -6.40 -5.90
C PRO A 32 11.10 -5.76 -4.79
N MET A 33 11.57 -4.69 -4.16
CA MET A 33 10.85 -4.03 -3.09
C MET A 33 9.67 -3.22 -3.65
N THR A 34 9.89 -2.47 -4.71
CA THR A 34 8.84 -1.73 -5.42
C THR A 34 7.77 -2.67 -5.95
N ASP A 35 8.17 -3.75 -6.64
CA ASP A 35 7.23 -4.73 -7.19
C ASP A 35 6.41 -5.43 -6.08
N THR A 36 7.01 -5.65 -4.90
CA THR A 36 6.28 -6.16 -3.72
C THR A 36 5.24 -5.17 -3.21
N MET A 37 5.63 -3.91 -3.01
CA MET A 37 4.71 -2.84 -2.56
C MET A 37 3.57 -2.62 -3.56
N HIS A 38 3.85 -2.69 -4.85
CA HIS A 38 2.85 -2.62 -5.93
C HIS A 38 1.88 -3.79 -5.89
N ALA A 39 2.38 -5.02 -5.68
CA ALA A 39 1.54 -6.21 -5.57
C ALA A 39 0.59 -6.12 -4.35
N GLU A 40 1.09 -5.64 -3.20
CA GLU A 40 0.29 -5.42 -2.01
C GLU A 40 -0.74 -4.30 -2.20
N PHE A 41 -0.39 -3.20 -2.86
CA PHE A 41 -1.31 -2.13 -3.23
C PHE A 41 -2.49 -2.66 -4.05
N VAL A 42 -2.22 -3.43 -5.11
CA VAL A 42 -3.24 -4.01 -5.98
C VAL A 42 -4.13 -4.99 -5.21
N ALA A 43 -3.52 -5.86 -4.38
CA ALA A 43 -4.28 -6.84 -3.59
C ALA A 43 -5.24 -6.17 -2.59
N LEU A 44 -4.82 -5.10 -1.93
CA LEU A 44 -5.67 -4.32 -1.03
C LEU A 44 -6.78 -3.57 -1.78
N LEU A 45 -6.49 -3.08 -2.99
CA LEU A 45 -7.49 -2.45 -3.84
C LEU A 45 -8.53 -3.47 -4.34
N ASP A 46 -8.11 -4.71 -4.67
CA ASP A 46 -9.00 -5.82 -5.01
C ASP A 46 -9.89 -6.21 -3.83
N ALA A 47 -9.34 -6.22 -2.63
CA ALA A 47 -10.11 -6.44 -1.41
C ALA A 47 -11.18 -5.34 -1.21
N ALA A 48 -10.83 -4.07 -1.44
CA ALA A 48 -11.79 -2.96 -1.38
C ALA A 48 -12.88 -3.06 -2.47
N ALA A 49 -12.50 -3.47 -3.69
CA ALA A 49 -13.46 -3.69 -4.79
C ALA A 49 -14.49 -4.77 -4.46
N SER A 50 -14.07 -5.84 -3.77
CA SER A 50 -14.89 -7.00 -3.43
C SER A 50 -15.64 -6.84 -2.10
N ALA A 51 -15.31 -5.82 -1.30
CA ALA A 51 -15.88 -5.61 0.02
C ALA A 51 -17.37 -5.24 -0.04
N PRO A 52 -18.26 -5.82 0.77
CA PRO A 52 -19.63 -5.30 0.93
C PRO A 52 -19.62 -3.90 1.57
N ASN A 53 -20.74 -3.19 1.50
CA ASN A 53 -20.81 -1.80 1.99
C ASN A 53 -20.40 -1.66 3.46
N GLU A 54 -20.75 -2.65 4.29
CA GLU A 54 -20.49 -2.69 5.73
C GLU A 54 -18.98 -2.71 6.06
N THR A 55 -18.17 -3.19 5.13
CA THR A 55 -16.70 -3.33 5.31
C THR A 55 -15.89 -2.49 4.32
N LEU A 56 -16.52 -1.79 3.39
CA LEU A 56 -15.83 -0.98 2.37
C LEU A 56 -14.91 0.07 2.99
N VAL A 57 -15.38 0.78 4.03
CA VAL A 57 -14.56 1.80 4.72
C VAL A 57 -13.32 1.16 5.35
N ALA A 58 -13.47 0.03 6.01
CA ALA A 58 -12.34 -0.67 6.62
C ALA A 58 -11.32 -1.17 5.56
N ALA A 59 -11.81 -1.64 4.41
CA ALA A 59 -10.94 -2.04 3.30
C ALA A 59 -10.19 -0.86 2.68
N LEU A 60 -10.86 0.29 2.49
CA LEU A 60 -10.21 1.53 2.05
C LEU A 60 -9.21 2.07 3.07
N ASP A 61 -9.49 1.95 4.37
CA ASP A 61 -8.56 2.34 5.44
C ASP A 61 -7.30 1.46 5.44
N ALA A 62 -7.45 0.14 5.22
CA ALA A 62 -6.31 -0.78 5.10
C ALA A 62 -5.45 -0.45 3.89
N TRP A 63 -6.08 -0.20 2.73
CA TRP A 63 -5.38 0.24 1.53
C TRP A 63 -4.65 1.57 1.75
N ALA A 64 -5.30 2.57 2.36
CA ALA A 64 -4.71 3.88 2.61
C ALA A 64 -3.54 3.82 3.61
N ALA A 65 -3.60 2.93 4.60
CA ALA A 65 -2.51 2.72 5.56
C ALA A 65 -1.27 2.15 4.87
N HIS A 66 -1.43 1.11 4.03
CA HIS A 66 -0.35 0.55 3.22
C HIS A 66 0.22 1.60 2.26
N THR A 67 -0.65 2.29 1.52
CA THR A 67 -0.26 3.29 0.52
C THR A 67 0.54 4.44 1.12
N LYS A 68 0.23 4.88 2.34
CA LYS A 68 1.04 5.89 3.05
C LYS A 68 2.45 5.40 3.35
N GLN A 69 2.62 4.13 3.73
CA GLN A 69 3.95 3.56 3.98
C GLN A 69 4.72 3.38 2.67
N HIS A 70 4.07 2.90 1.63
CA HIS A 70 4.60 2.78 0.28
C HIS A 70 5.15 4.14 -0.21
N PHE A 71 4.33 5.18 -0.22
CA PHE A 71 4.72 6.51 -0.65
C PHE A 71 5.83 7.12 0.21
N ALA A 72 5.80 6.91 1.52
CA ALA A 72 6.87 7.38 2.40
C ALA A 72 8.21 6.70 2.08
N GLN A 73 8.19 5.42 1.69
CA GLN A 73 9.39 4.71 1.27
C GLN A 73 9.96 5.27 -0.03
N GLU A 74 9.12 5.53 -1.02
CA GLU A 74 9.54 6.14 -2.28
C GLU A 74 10.05 7.57 -2.09
N GLU A 75 9.37 8.38 -1.28
CA GLU A 75 9.80 9.74 -0.95
C GLU A 75 11.17 9.76 -0.26
N SER A 76 11.43 8.77 0.62
CA SER A 76 12.74 8.58 1.25
C SER A 76 13.83 8.26 0.21
N TRP A 77 13.55 7.38 -0.75
CA TRP A 77 14.49 7.08 -1.84
C TRP A 77 14.73 8.28 -2.74
N MET A 78 13.67 8.96 -3.15
CA MET A 78 13.76 10.17 -3.98
C MET A 78 14.57 11.28 -3.31
N GLU A 79 14.45 11.43 -1.99
CA GLU A 79 15.26 12.37 -1.22
C GLU A 79 16.73 11.95 -1.19
N ALA A 80 17.01 10.68 -0.86
CA ALA A 80 18.35 10.14 -0.74
C ALA A 80 19.18 10.26 -2.04
N MET A 81 18.53 10.05 -3.21
CA MET A 81 19.19 10.18 -4.52
C MET A 81 19.07 11.59 -5.13
N ASN A 82 18.50 12.56 -4.40
CA ASN A 82 18.23 13.92 -4.90
C ASN A 82 17.47 13.91 -6.25
N PHE A 83 16.43 13.06 -6.35
CA PHE A 83 15.66 12.86 -7.58
C PHE A 83 15.00 14.17 -8.04
N GLY A 84 15.31 14.61 -9.27
CA GLY A 84 14.83 15.88 -9.78
C GLY A 84 13.29 16.04 -9.77
N PRO A 85 12.52 15.07 -10.29
CA PRO A 85 11.05 15.13 -10.30
C PRO A 85 10.35 14.91 -8.96
N ARG A 86 11.06 14.72 -7.83
CA ARG A 86 10.50 14.33 -6.51
C ARG A 86 9.31 15.16 -6.07
N HIS A 87 9.32 16.48 -6.31
CA HIS A 87 8.22 17.35 -5.88
C HIS A 87 6.93 17.10 -6.63
N CYS A 88 7.04 16.78 -7.93
CA CYS A 88 5.91 16.44 -8.77
C CYS A 88 5.35 15.07 -8.36
N HIS A 89 6.21 14.08 -8.20
CA HIS A 89 5.87 12.72 -7.77
C HIS A 89 5.18 12.73 -6.40
N ALA A 90 5.81 13.27 -5.37
CA ALA A 90 5.21 13.42 -4.03
C ALA A 90 3.93 14.29 -4.02
N GLY A 91 3.80 15.21 -4.99
CA GLY A 91 2.57 15.98 -5.20
C GLY A 91 1.40 15.09 -5.61
N GLN A 92 1.63 14.09 -6.45
CA GLN A 92 0.63 13.11 -6.85
C GLN A 92 0.24 12.18 -5.70
N HIS A 93 1.19 11.73 -4.89
CA HIS A 93 0.93 10.96 -3.68
C HIS A 93 -0.03 11.68 -2.72
N ARG A 94 0.27 12.95 -2.44
CA ARG A 94 -0.60 13.76 -1.58
C ARG A 94 -1.99 13.97 -2.18
N HIS A 95 -2.06 14.19 -3.48
CA HIS A 95 -3.34 14.40 -4.16
C HIS A 95 -4.24 13.17 -4.03
N VAL A 96 -3.74 11.98 -4.37
CA VAL A 96 -4.56 10.75 -4.31
C VAL A 96 -5.00 10.43 -2.88
N LEU A 97 -4.13 10.58 -1.87
CA LEU A 97 -4.50 10.36 -0.48
C LEU A 97 -5.56 11.36 0.02
N ASN A 98 -5.53 12.61 -0.44
CA ASN A 98 -6.56 13.61 -0.13
C ASN A 98 -7.90 13.25 -0.75
N VAL A 99 -7.91 12.80 -2.02
CA VAL A 99 -9.15 12.34 -2.69
C VAL A 99 -9.76 11.15 -1.95
N VAL A 100 -8.94 10.16 -1.58
CA VAL A 100 -9.39 9.01 -0.80
C VAL A 100 -9.97 9.42 0.55
N GLY A 101 -9.33 10.35 1.26
CA GLY A 101 -9.81 10.89 2.53
C GLY A 101 -11.17 11.59 2.39
N GLU A 102 -11.37 12.36 1.32
CA GLU A 102 -12.64 13.03 1.05
C GLU A 102 -13.76 12.04 0.71
N VAL A 103 -13.50 11.07 -0.18
CA VAL A 103 -14.49 10.04 -0.52
C VAL A 103 -14.85 9.18 0.70
N ARG A 104 -13.83 8.81 1.50
CA ARG A 104 -14.08 8.12 2.78
C ARG A 104 -15.05 8.88 3.68
N ARG A 105 -14.85 10.19 3.82
CA ARG A 105 -15.75 11.05 4.60
C ARG A 105 -17.19 11.01 4.04
N GLN A 106 -17.36 11.12 2.72
CA GLN A 106 -18.67 11.04 2.08
C GLN A 106 -19.35 9.68 2.31
N ILE A 107 -18.58 8.58 2.34
CA ILE A 107 -19.16 7.27 2.65
C ILE A 107 -19.65 7.23 4.11
N VAL A 108 -18.83 7.71 5.06
CA VAL A 108 -19.14 7.66 6.49
C VAL A 108 -20.28 8.59 6.86
N ASP A 109 -20.26 9.83 6.37
CA ASP A 109 -21.19 10.87 6.78
C ASP A 109 -22.51 10.85 5.98
N GLU A 110 -22.45 10.42 4.71
CA GLU A 110 -23.55 10.56 3.75
C GLU A 110 -24.02 9.21 3.17
N GLY A 111 -23.33 8.10 3.46
CA GLY A 111 -23.65 6.77 2.93
C GLY A 111 -23.40 6.61 1.43
N ARG A 112 -22.48 7.41 0.86
CA ARG A 112 -22.20 7.42 -0.60
C ARG A 112 -21.29 6.28 -1.03
N PHE A 113 -21.76 5.06 -0.87
CA PHE A 113 -20.99 3.85 -1.23
C PHE A 113 -20.68 3.77 -2.73
N ASP A 114 -21.57 4.27 -3.60
CA ASP A 114 -21.31 4.27 -5.06
C ASP A 114 -20.09 5.14 -5.42
N THR A 115 -19.90 6.28 -4.75
CA THR A 115 -18.70 7.10 -4.92
C THR A 115 -17.44 6.34 -4.46
N GLY A 116 -17.56 5.54 -3.39
CA GLY A 116 -16.47 4.65 -2.95
C GLY A 116 -16.11 3.57 -3.98
N ARG A 117 -17.11 2.99 -4.65
CA ARG A 117 -16.89 2.02 -5.73
C ARG A 117 -16.20 2.66 -6.93
N GLN A 118 -16.70 3.81 -7.34
CA GLN A 118 -16.08 4.56 -8.43
C GLN A 118 -14.62 4.94 -8.11
N LEU A 119 -14.34 5.37 -6.88
CA LEU A 119 -12.96 5.65 -6.44
C LEU A 119 -12.04 4.45 -6.64
N VAL A 120 -12.48 3.23 -6.30
CA VAL A 120 -11.65 2.02 -6.46
C VAL A 120 -11.29 1.80 -7.93
N ASP A 121 -12.22 2.00 -8.86
CA ASP A 121 -11.95 1.86 -10.28
C ASP A 121 -10.98 2.96 -10.78
N GLU A 122 -11.19 4.20 -10.37
CA GLU A 122 -10.30 5.33 -10.71
C GLU A 122 -8.89 5.16 -10.13
N LEU A 123 -8.76 4.58 -8.93
CA LEU A 123 -7.45 4.26 -8.34
C LEU A 123 -6.67 3.22 -9.13
N ARG A 124 -7.34 2.24 -9.76
CA ARG A 124 -6.68 1.25 -10.64
C ARG A 124 -6.08 1.92 -11.87
N GLU A 125 -6.86 2.79 -12.50
CA GLU A 125 -6.41 3.51 -13.71
C GLU A 125 -5.28 4.48 -13.37
N TRP A 126 -5.44 5.24 -12.28
CA TRP A 126 -4.41 6.14 -11.79
C TRP A 126 -3.11 5.40 -11.47
N PHE A 127 -3.19 4.27 -10.76
CA PHE A 127 -2.02 3.49 -10.37
C PHE A 127 -1.26 2.94 -11.58
N ALA A 128 -1.96 2.38 -12.56
CA ALA A 128 -1.34 1.88 -13.78
C ALA A 128 -0.60 3.00 -14.55
N TRP A 129 -1.15 4.20 -14.55
CA TRP A 129 -0.51 5.37 -15.15
C TRP A 129 0.68 5.84 -14.30
N HIS A 130 0.54 5.91 -12.97
CA HIS A 130 1.55 6.37 -12.03
C HIS A 130 2.81 5.49 -12.10
N VAL A 131 2.64 4.17 -12.05
CA VAL A 131 3.74 3.20 -12.19
C VAL A 131 4.52 3.42 -13.49
N LYS A 132 3.82 3.60 -14.61
CA LYS A 132 4.46 3.75 -15.92
C LYS A 132 5.15 5.10 -16.14
N THR A 133 4.76 6.14 -15.44
CA THR A 133 5.23 7.51 -15.70
C THR A 133 6.06 8.11 -14.58
N MET A 134 5.81 7.69 -13.33
CA MET A 134 6.49 8.24 -12.15
C MET A 134 7.44 7.23 -11.53
N ASP A 135 6.94 6.05 -11.15
CA ASP A 135 7.75 5.05 -10.46
C ASP A 135 8.82 4.45 -11.37
N SER A 136 8.52 4.28 -12.66
CA SER A 136 9.49 3.79 -13.63
C SER A 136 10.74 4.69 -13.71
N LEU A 137 10.57 6.01 -13.70
CA LEU A 137 11.68 6.97 -13.70
C LEU A 137 12.44 6.97 -12.37
N MET A 138 11.73 6.81 -11.28
CA MET A 138 12.34 6.69 -9.95
C MET A 138 13.20 5.42 -9.85
N VAL A 139 12.66 4.27 -10.28
CA VAL A 139 13.38 2.98 -10.25
C VAL A 139 14.59 2.99 -11.19
N GLU A 140 14.51 3.64 -12.36
CA GLU A 140 15.64 3.83 -13.24
C GLU A 140 16.77 4.61 -12.53
N SER A 141 16.43 5.71 -11.88
CA SER A 141 17.38 6.51 -11.08
C SER A 141 17.96 5.73 -9.89
N LEU A 142 17.15 4.88 -9.23
CA LEU A 142 17.64 3.97 -8.17
C LEU A 142 18.71 3.00 -8.68
N ARG A 143 18.51 2.45 -9.87
CA ARG A 143 19.49 1.54 -10.49
C ARG A 143 20.78 2.25 -10.85
N GLU A 144 20.70 3.46 -11.37
CA GLU A 144 21.89 4.29 -11.71
C GLU A 144 22.71 4.67 -10.46
N CYS A 145 22.05 4.95 -9.35
CA CYS A 145 22.69 5.28 -8.08
C CYS A 145 23.28 4.07 -7.35
N GLY A 146 22.93 2.84 -7.74
CA GLY A 146 23.36 1.59 -7.10
C GLY A 146 22.50 1.25 -5.88
N ILE A 147 21.54 0.34 -6.04
CA ILE A 147 20.53 -0.08 -5.05
C ILE A 147 21.14 -0.54 -3.72
N ALA A 148 22.34 -1.13 -3.71
CA ALA A 148 23.03 -1.57 -2.50
C ALA A 148 23.28 -0.46 -1.47
N GLN A 149 23.47 0.78 -1.91
CA GLN A 149 23.69 1.93 -1.01
C GLN A 149 22.38 2.38 -0.33
N PHE A 150 21.22 2.08 -0.92
CA PHE A 150 19.93 2.47 -0.39
C PHE A 150 19.37 1.48 0.63
N ALA A 151 19.64 0.19 0.49
CA ALA A 151 19.27 -0.82 1.48
C ALA A 151 19.89 -0.51 2.85
N ASP A 152 21.16 -0.10 2.88
CA ASP A 152 21.84 0.31 4.11
C ASP A 152 21.25 1.62 4.69
N HIS A 153 20.88 2.58 3.85
CA HIS A 153 20.29 3.85 4.28
C HIS A 153 18.91 3.63 4.92
N VAL A 154 18.07 2.79 4.31
CA VAL A 154 16.75 2.42 4.83
C VAL A 154 16.85 1.67 6.16
N ALA A 155 17.78 0.71 6.27
CA ALA A 155 18.03 -0.01 7.52
C ALA A 155 18.45 0.94 8.66
N HIS A 156 19.28 1.94 8.36
CA HIS A 156 19.69 2.97 9.32
C HIS A 156 18.54 3.94 9.71
N GLN A 157 17.61 4.25 8.81
CA GLN A 157 16.45 5.08 9.14
C GLN A 157 15.45 4.36 10.01
N VAL A 158 15.15 3.10 9.71
CA VAL A 158 14.26 2.25 10.51
C VAL A 158 14.83 2.05 11.92
N ALA A 159 16.13 1.81 12.05
CA ALA A 159 16.79 1.69 13.34
C ALA A 159 16.72 2.99 14.17
N ARG A 160 16.89 4.16 13.55
CA ARG A 160 16.78 5.47 14.23
C ARG A 160 15.34 5.78 14.68
N GLN A 161 14.33 5.38 13.92
CA GLN A 161 12.94 5.57 14.30
C GLN A 161 12.54 4.65 15.46
N ALA A 162 13.07 3.43 15.52
CA ALA A 162 12.88 2.53 16.64
C ALA A 162 13.49 3.06 17.95
N ASP A 163 14.69 3.68 17.89
CA ASP A 163 15.35 4.27 19.05
C ASP A 163 14.69 5.57 19.56
N GLN A 164 13.91 6.27 18.73
CA GLN A 164 13.16 7.48 19.14
C GLN A 164 11.75 7.16 19.69
N ALA A 165 11.31 5.92 19.61
CA ALA A 165 10.00 5.48 20.09
C ALA A 165 10.04 4.85 21.51
N VAL A 166 11.22 4.84 22.17
CA VAL A 166 11.46 4.41 23.56
C VAL A 166 11.66 5.62 24.45
#